data_c014ddb8b6636ad844786fa5a09877aa
#
_entry.id   c014ddb8b6636ad844786fa5a09877aa
#
_cell.length_a   1.000
_cell.length_b   1.000
_cell.length_c   1.000
_cell.angle_alpha   90.00
_cell.angle_beta   90.00
_cell.angle_gamma   90.00
#
_symmetry.space_group_name_H-M   'P 1'
#
loop_
_entity.id
_entity.type
_entity.pdbx_description
1 polymer ?
#
loop_
_entity_poly.entity_id
_entity_poly.type
_entity_poly.pdbx_seq_one_letter_code
_entity_poly.pdbx_strand_id
1 'polypeptide(L)'
;MHIQQDSIAIVALLHERSHCALRRWWRIPLPPGLVRQGMVADVSALGSRLAAWRRELPAQHQVSIAFPAVRTLQKRLPYPQFALREREQATWVASAMSQQLAMPASALCID
;
A
#
# COMPACT_ATOMS: atom_id res chain seq x y z
N MET A 1 8.08 0.84 2.77
CA MET A 1 8.56 -0.11 1.76
C MET A 1 7.92 0.21 0.42
N HIS A 2 8.70 0.28 -0.62
CA HIS A 2 8.21 0.53 -1.99
C HIS A 2 8.75 -0.56 -2.92
N ILE A 3 7.86 -1.34 -3.49
CA ILE A 3 8.18 -2.41 -4.43
C ILE A 3 8.19 -1.81 -5.83
N GLN A 4 9.36 -1.83 -6.46
CA GLN A 4 9.59 -1.35 -7.82
C GLN A 4 9.77 -2.54 -8.77
N GLN A 5 9.94 -2.26 -10.04
CA GLN A 5 10.08 -3.31 -11.05
C GLN A 5 11.36 -4.12 -10.92
N ASP A 6 12.44 -3.48 -10.50
CA ASP A 6 13.79 -4.04 -10.44
C ASP A 6 14.37 -4.14 -9.03
N SER A 7 13.70 -3.56 -8.05
CA SER A 7 14.20 -3.50 -6.67
C SER A 7 13.08 -3.20 -5.67
N ILE A 8 13.38 -3.44 -4.40
CA ILE A 8 12.57 -2.99 -3.28
C ILE A 8 13.37 -1.93 -2.52
N ALA A 9 12.81 -0.76 -2.39
CA ALA A 9 13.35 0.32 -1.56
C ALA A 9 12.65 0.31 -0.20
N ILE A 10 13.43 0.29 0.86
CA ILE A 10 12.92 0.23 2.23
C ILE A 10 13.62 1.30 3.07
N VAL A 11 12.86 1.97 3.91
CA VAL A 11 13.37 2.86 4.94
C VAL A 11 12.83 2.43 6.30
N ALA A 12 13.68 2.42 7.31
CA ALA A 12 13.30 2.23 8.69
C ALA A 12 13.30 3.58 9.41
N LEU A 13 12.16 3.92 9.98
CA LEU A 13 11.95 5.15 10.72
C LEU A 13 11.72 4.82 12.20
N LEU A 14 12.33 5.59 13.07
CA LEU A 14 11.98 5.63 14.48
C LEU A 14 11.02 6.79 14.71
N HIS A 15 9.86 6.48 15.24
CA HIS A 15 8.84 7.48 15.59
C HIS A 15 9.10 7.94 17.02
N GLU A 16 9.45 9.18 17.19
CA GLU A 16 9.59 9.85 18.47
C GLU A 16 8.43 10.85 18.65
N ARG A 17 8.21 11.33 19.88
CA ARG A 17 7.04 12.15 20.23
C ARG A 17 6.83 13.37 19.32
N SER A 18 7.88 13.96 18.78
CA SER A 18 7.82 15.20 17.99
C SER A 18 8.41 15.10 16.59
N HIS A 19 9.07 14.00 16.25
CA HIS A 19 9.73 13.83 14.95
C HIS A 19 9.93 12.36 14.57
N CYS A 20 10.20 12.14 13.27
CA CYS A 20 10.64 10.86 12.74
C CYS A 20 12.13 10.93 12.42
N ALA A 21 12.89 9.95 12.90
CA ALA A 21 14.30 9.82 12.57
C ALA A 21 14.51 8.64 11.61
N LEU A 22 15.26 8.88 10.53
CA LEU A 22 15.70 7.81 9.64
C LEU A 22 16.78 7.00 10.36
N ARG A 23 16.54 5.70 10.53
CA ARG A 23 17.48 4.79 11.19
C ARG A 23 18.33 4.02 10.20
N ARG A 24 17.71 3.47 9.17
CA ARG A 24 18.37 2.63 8.18
C ARG A 24 17.57 2.61 6.88
N TRP A 25 18.23 2.28 5.79
CA TRP A 25 17.58 2.05 4.52
C TRP A 25 18.20 0.84 3.81
N TRP A 26 17.43 0.20 2.95
CA TRP A 26 17.84 -0.93 2.15
C TRP A 26 17.34 -0.79 0.72
N ARG A 27 18.12 -1.34 -0.19
CA ARG A 27 17.66 -1.58 -1.54
C ARG A 27 17.93 -3.04 -1.88
N ILE A 28 16.86 -3.80 -2.11
CA ILE A 28 16.92 -5.22 -2.41
C ILE A 28 16.69 -5.38 -3.90
N PRO A 29 17.67 -5.88 -4.68
CA PRO A 29 17.48 -6.11 -6.11
C PRO A 29 16.51 -7.26 -6.34
N LEU A 30 15.68 -7.15 -7.37
CA LEU A 30 14.74 -8.17 -7.80
C LEU A 30 15.14 -8.72 -9.17
N PRO A 31 14.90 -10.03 -9.42
CA PRO A 31 15.13 -10.60 -10.74
C PRO A 31 14.16 -9.99 -11.77
N PRO A 32 14.57 -9.89 -13.05
CA PRO A 32 13.71 -9.41 -14.11
C PRO A 32 12.40 -10.20 -14.20
N GLY A 33 11.28 -9.51 -14.37
CA GLY A 33 9.96 -10.12 -14.55
C GLY A 33 9.26 -10.57 -13.27
N LEU A 34 9.88 -10.44 -12.08
CA LEU A 34 9.22 -10.75 -10.81
C LEU A 34 8.11 -9.75 -10.49
N VAL A 35 8.34 -8.47 -10.80
CA VAL A 35 7.33 -7.42 -10.67
C VAL A 35 7.07 -6.80 -12.03
N ARG A 36 5.82 -6.84 -12.49
CA ARG A 36 5.40 -6.28 -13.78
C ARG A 36 4.22 -5.34 -13.57
N GLN A 37 4.34 -4.10 -13.99
CA GLN A 37 3.27 -3.10 -13.90
C GLN A 37 2.64 -3.02 -12.49
N GLY A 38 3.47 -3.07 -11.45
CA GLY A 38 3.03 -3.02 -10.06
C GLY A 38 2.40 -4.32 -9.53
N MET A 39 2.46 -5.42 -10.30
CA MET A 39 2.01 -6.74 -9.85
C MET A 39 3.19 -7.68 -9.62
N VAL A 40 3.13 -8.41 -8.52
CA VAL A 40 4.09 -9.47 -8.19
C VAL A 40 3.66 -10.75 -8.91
N ALA A 41 4.51 -11.24 -9.82
CA ALA A 41 4.23 -12.45 -10.59
C ALA A 41 4.40 -13.73 -9.74
N ASP A 42 5.35 -13.73 -8.80
CA ASP A 42 5.63 -14.85 -7.91
C ASP A 42 5.84 -14.34 -6.47
N VAL A 43 4.80 -14.53 -5.64
CA VAL A 43 4.82 -14.09 -4.24
C VAL A 43 5.85 -14.87 -3.41
N SER A 44 6.03 -16.15 -3.69
CA SER A 44 7.00 -16.97 -2.98
C SER A 44 8.45 -16.53 -3.24
N ALA A 45 8.77 -16.20 -4.49
CA ALA A 45 10.08 -15.67 -4.86
C ALA A 45 10.34 -14.31 -4.19
N LEU A 46 9.35 -13.44 -4.14
CA LEU A 46 9.44 -12.17 -3.42
C LEU A 46 9.65 -12.40 -1.93
N GLY A 47 8.89 -13.30 -1.33
CA GLY A 47 9.02 -13.66 0.09
C GLY A 47 10.42 -14.18 0.43
N SER A 48 11.02 -15.01 -0.43
CA SER A 48 12.38 -15.50 -0.26
C SER A 48 13.42 -14.36 -0.28
N ARG A 49 13.24 -13.37 -1.16
CA ARG A 49 14.09 -12.18 -1.21
C ARG A 49 13.99 -11.33 0.06
N LEU A 50 12.81 -11.25 0.64
CA LEU A 50 12.55 -10.47 1.86
C LEU A 50 12.94 -11.22 3.14
N ALA A 51 13.09 -12.54 3.12
CA ALA A 51 13.33 -13.33 4.31
C ALA A 51 14.63 -12.95 5.04
N ALA A 52 15.71 -12.69 4.30
CA ALA A 52 16.99 -12.25 4.88
C ALA A 52 16.85 -10.88 5.55
N TRP A 53 16.21 -9.94 4.87
CA TRP A 53 15.94 -8.61 5.41
C TRP A 53 15.08 -8.66 6.68
N ARG A 54 14.04 -9.50 6.70
CA ARG A 54 13.15 -9.64 7.86
C ARG A 54 13.89 -10.04 9.13
N ARG A 55 14.94 -10.83 9.03
CA ARG A 55 15.77 -11.25 10.17
C ARG A 55 16.55 -10.11 10.82
N GLU A 56 16.79 -9.04 10.08
CA GLU A 56 17.47 -7.84 10.58
C GLU A 56 16.56 -6.90 11.36
N LEU A 57 15.23 -7.11 11.31
CA LEU A 57 14.26 -6.26 11.95
C LEU A 57 14.10 -6.60 13.44
N PRO A 58 13.81 -5.60 14.29
CA PRO A 58 13.44 -5.85 15.69
C PRO A 58 12.15 -6.67 15.77
N ALA A 59 11.93 -7.34 16.91
CA ALA A 59 10.76 -8.20 17.12
C ALA A 59 9.43 -7.43 16.99
N GLN A 60 9.42 -6.17 17.41
CA GLN A 60 8.26 -5.29 17.25
C GLN A 60 8.53 -4.26 16.16
N HIS A 61 7.78 -4.32 15.08
CA HIS A 61 7.82 -3.37 13.98
C HIS A 61 6.50 -3.35 13.23
N GLN A 62 6.24 -2.27 12.55
CA GLN A 62 5.15 -2.13 11.59
C GLN A 62 5.74 -1.96 10.19
N VAL A 63 5.11 -2.55 9.20
CA VAL A 63 5.52 -2.39 7.80
C VAL A 63 4.38 -1.73 7.03
N SER A 64 4.69 -0.59 6.42
CA SER A 64 3.80 0.08 5.47
C SER A 64 4.34 -0.09 4.06
N ILE A 65 3.47 -0.46 3.14
CA ILE A 65 3.82 -0.67 1.74
C ILE A 65 3.17 0.43 0.92
N ALA A 66 3.96 1.11 0.09
CA ALA A 66 3.42 2.02 -0.92
C ALA A 66 2.80 1.21 -2.06
N PHE A 67 1.49 1.35 -2.23
CA PHE A 67 0.79 0.68 -3.31
C PHE A 67 1.01 1.40 -4.64
N PRO A 68 1.27 0.70 -5.76
CA PRO A 68 1.53 1.33 -7.03
C PRO A 68 0.33 2.13 -7.54
N ALA A 69 0.53 3.40 -7.88
CA ALA A 69 -0.53 4.30 -8.37
C ALA A 69 -1.21 3.76 -9.64
N VAL A 70 -0.48 3.04 -10.49
CA VAL A 70 -1.03 2.41 -11.71
C VAL A 70 -2.07 1.32 -11.41
N ARG A 71 -2.16 0.88 -10.17
CA ARG A 71 -3.14 -0.12 -9.70
C ARG A 71 -4.25 0.49 -8.86
N THR A 72 -4.28 1.80 -8.72
CA THR A 72 -5.32 2.52 -7.98
C THR A 72 -6.20 3.31 -8.95
N LEU A 73 -7.48 3.35 -8.66
CA LEU A 73 -8.44 4.20 -9.34
C LEU A 73 -8.74 5.39 -8.42
N GLN A 74 -8.50 6.59 -8.92
CA GLN A 74 -8.77 7.82 -8.18
C GLN A 74 -9.94 8.54 -8.82
N LYS A 75 -10.95 8.86 -8.02
CA LYS A 75 -12.11 9.64 -8.43
C LYS A 75 -12.39 10.72 -7.40
N ARG A 76 -12.82 11.88 -7.90
CA ARG A 76 -13.37 12.93 -7.04
C ARG A 76 -14.86 12.73 -6.95
N LEU A 77 -15.36 12.64 -5.72
CA LEU A 77 -16.79 12.57 -5.45
C LEU A 77 -17.28 13.94 -4.98
N PRO A 78 -18.51 14.34 -5.36
CA PRO A 78 -19.11 15.52 -4.78
C PRO A 78 -19.28 15.31 -3.28
N TYR A 79 -19.12 16.39 -2.53
CA TYR A 79 -19.32 16.33 -1.08
C TYR A 79 -20.80 16.02 -0.79
N PRO A 80 -21.12 15.11 0.14
CA PRO A 80 -22.49 14.81 0.48
C PRO A 80 -23.19 16.06 1.06
N GLN A 81 -24.42 16.31 0.62
CA GLN A 81 -25.21 17.48 1.06
C GLN A 81 -25.83 17.30 2.44
N PHE A 82 -25.59 16.20 3.10
CA PHE A 82 -26.10 15.85 4.42
C PHE A 82 -24.97 15.37 5.33
N ALA A 83 -25.15 15.58 6.63
CA ALA A 83 -24.18 15.15 7.62
C ALA A 83 -24.18 13.62 7.73
N LEU A 84 -22.98 13.02 7.56
CA LEU A 84 -22.76 11.59 7.71
C LEU A 84 -21.92 11.31 8.97
N ARG A 85 -22.32 10.31 9.73
CA ARG A 85 -21.47 9.77 10.79
C ARG A 85 -20.30 8.99 10.16
N GLU A 86 -19.20 8.87 10.87
CA GLU A 86 -17.98 8.22 10.37
C GLU A 86 -18.24 6.82 9.76
N ARG A 87 -19.09 6.02 10.41
CA ARG A 87 -19.51 4.71 9.92
C ARG A 87 -20.32 4.76 8.61
N GLU A 88 -21.08 5.82 8.43
CA GLU A 88 -21.92 6.02 7.25
C GLU A 88 -21.11 6.54 6.08
N GLN A 89 -20.02 7.26 6.35
CA GLN A 89 -19.12 7.80 5.32
C GLN A 89 -18.52 6.69 4.47
N ALA A 90 -18.00 5.64 5.09
CA ALA A 90 -17.40 4.51 4.38
C ALA A 90 -18.41 3.84 3.43
N THR A 91 -19.63 3.59 3.91
CA THR A 91 -20.70 3.00 3.10
C THR A 91 -21.13 3.92 1.96
N TRP A 92 -21.25 5.22 2.24
CA TRP A 92 -21.60 6.21 1.23
C TRP A 92 -20.53 6.29 0.14
N VAL A 93 -19.25 6.36 0.52
CA VAL A 93 -18.12 6.40 -0.42
C VAL A 93 -18.10 5.13 -1.29
N ALA A 94 -18.26 3.96 -0.68
CA ALA A 94 -18.30 2.69 -1.41
C ALA A 94 -19.43 2.66 -2.44
N SER A 95 -20.61 3.11 -2.08
CA SER A 95 -21.77 3.21 -2.97
C SER A 95 -21.54 4.20 -4.10
N ALA A 96 -21.04 5.40 -3.80
CA ALA A 96 -20.77 6.43 -4.79
C ALA A 96 -19.67 6.01 -5.77
N MET A 97 -18.59 5.36 -5.29
CA MET A 97 -17.53 4.82 -6.13
C MET A 97 -18.03 3.65 -6.99
N SER A 98 -18.87 2.78 -6.44
CA SER A 98 -19.50 1.69 -7.19
C SER A 98 -20.29 2.21 -8.40
N GLN A 99 -21.06 3.26 -8.21
CA GLN A 99 -21.81 3.90 -9.30
C GLN A 99 -20.88 4.56 -10.33
N GLN A 100 -19.85 5.26 -9.89
CA GLN A 100 -18.88 5.94 -10.75
C GLN A 100 -18.05 4.97 -11.60
N LEU A 101 -17.71 3.80 -11.05
CA LEU A 101 -16.85 2.81 -11.69
C LEU A 101 -17.64 1.69 -12.39
N ALA A 102 -18.97 1.67 -12.24
CA ALA A 102 -19.82 0.57 -12.71
C ALA A 102 -19.34 -0.81 -12.20
N MET A 103 -18.89 -0.87 -10.96
CA MET A 103 -18.39 -2.07 -10.28
C MET A 103 -19.15 -2.29 -8.97
N PRO A 104 -19.42 -3.54 -8.56
CA PRO A 104 -20.06 -3.80 -7.28
C PRO A 104 -19.19 -3.30 -6.11
N ALA A 105 -19.81 -2.72 -5.09
CA ALA A 105 -19.10 -2.19 -3.91
C ALA A 105 -18.25 -3.27 -3.21
N SER A 106 -18.68 -4.53 -3.25
CA SER A 106 -17.93 -5.67 -2.69
C SER A 106 -16.62 -5.98 -3.41
N ALA A 107 -16.44 -5.49 -4.64
CA ALA A 107 -15.20 -5.64 -5.41
C ALA A 107 -14.21 -4.49 -5.18
N LEU A 108 -14.59 -3.48 -4.40
CA LEU A 108 -13.78 -2.29 -4.15
C LEU A 108 -13.09 -2.37 -2.80
N CYS A 109 -11.80 -2.07 -2.79
CA CYS A 109 -11.02 -1.77 -1.60
C CYS A 109 -10.80 -0.25 -1.60
N ILE A 110 -11.35 0.45 -0.61
CA ILE A 110 -11.35 1.91 -0.56
C ILE A 110 -10.51 2.38 0.63
N ASP A 111 -9.65 3.34 0.36
CA ASP A 111 -8.83 4.01 1.36
C ASP A 111 -9.01 5.54 1.27
#